data_84322a9da4c3bc4424299da5fd7c0b0b
#
_entry.id   84322a9da4c3bc4424299da5fd7c0b0b
#
_cell.length_a   1.000
_cell.length_b   1.000
_cell.length_c   1.000
_cell.angle_alpha   90.00
_cell.angle_beta   90.00
_cell.angle_gamma   90.00
#
_symmetry.space_group_name_H-M   'P 1'
#
loop_
_entity.id
_entity.type
_entity.pdbx_description
1 polymer ?
#
loop_
_entity_poly.entity_id
_entity_poly.type
_entity_poly.pdbx_seq_one_letter_code
_entity_poly.pdbx_strand_id
1 'polypeptide(L)'
;MTRIGSVKTHPISVPRPEPVWTAHEESKAWSVILTEITTDDGLVGYGEIHGAPMPRICEWVARFGEIVRGMDALAHQAVWDKLFALTSPRPNLFEPGVIDGKDGLPPPVPRAERTAVMAAIAGIDIALWDLKGKAVGMPVWRLLGGANRPLFTYATGGYYRPGAPNSAYAEEMAQLVDHGYRAVKLKTGLGGIAADVERVGAVRAAIGATPELMLDMNAPYDLVDCIEFAHRVEPHRIFWLEEPLHWYLQPADF
;
A
#
# COMPACT_ATOMS: atom_id res chain seq x y z
N MET A 1 13.14 -27.54 13.23
CA MET A 1 12.19 -26.87 12.30
C MET A 1 11.67 -25.65 13.03
N THR A 2 11.84 -24.49 12.45
CA THR A 2 11.36 -23.20 12.98
C THR A 2 9.86 -23.11 12.75
N ARG A 3 9.04 -23.33 13.78
CA ARG A 3 7.56 -23.36 13.67
C ARG A 3 6.95 -22.04 14.11
N ILE A 4 5.84 -21.67 13.51
CA ILE A 4 5.03 -20.52 13.91
C ILE A 4 4.45 -20.79 15.29
N GLY A 5 4.91 -20.10 16.32
CA GLY A 5 4.43 -20.20 17.69
C GLY A 5 3.23 -19.28 17.95
N SER A 6 3.33 -18.01 17.52
CA SER A 6 2.25 -17.03 17.66
C SER A 6 2.26 -15.98 16.56
N VAL A 7 1.08 -15.42 16.29
CA VAL A 7 0.88 -14.26 15.41
C VAL A 7 0.12 -13.19 16.20
N LYS A 8 0.66 -11.98 16.23
CA LYS A 8 0.07 -10.84 16.95
C LYS A 8 -0.02 -9.64 16.03
N THR A 9 -0.89 -8.69 16.37
CA THR A 9 -1.01 -7.40 15.68
C THR A 9 -0.78 -6.26 16.64
N HIS A 10 -0.13 -5.21 16.13
CA HIS A 10 0.08 -3.95 16.82
C HIS A 10 -0.51 -2.83 15.94
N PRO A 11 -1.80 -2.48 16.12
CA PRO A 11 -2.38 -1.35 15.41
C PRO A 11 -1.81 -0.05 15.94
N ILE A 12 -1.25 0.76 15.05
CA ILE A 12 -0.63 2.04 15.37
C ILE A 12 -1.39 3.12 14.62
N SER A 13 -1.76 4.18 15.32
CA SER A 13 -2.38 5.36 14.72
C SER A 13 -1.80 6.61 15.39
N VAL A 14 -1.15 7.45 14.61
CA VAL A 14 -0.53 8.70 15.08
C VAL A 14 -1.30 9.85 14.46
N PRO A 15 -1.95 10.72 15.25
CA PRO A 15 -2.65 11.87 14.73
C PRO A 15 -1.72 12.78 13.91
N ARG A 16 -2.21 13.29 12.79
CA ARG A 16 -1.52 14.34 12.04
C ARG A 16 -1.63 15.67 12.78
N PRO A 17 -0.64 16.57 12.66
CA PRO A 17 -0.74 17.92 13.19
C PRO A 17 -1.94 18.69 12.61
N GLU A 18 -2.24 18.47 11.35
CA GLU A 18 -3.42 18.96 10.64
C GLU A 18 -3.95 17.88 9.67
N PRO A 19 -5.27 17.81 9.46
CA PRO A 19 -5.84 16.93 8.44
C PRO A 19 -5.37 17.34 7.05
N VAL A 20 -5.20 16.32 6.18
CA VAL A 20 -4.85 16.52 4.78
C VAL A 20 -5.80 15.73 3.88
N TRP A 21 -5.92 16.14 2.62
CA TRP A 21 -6.84 15.52 1.66
C TRP A 21 -6.12 15.07 0.39
N THR A 22 -6.62 13.99 -0.18
CA THR A 22 -6.47 13.62 -1.59
C THR A 22 -7.76 14.00 -2.33
N ALA A 23 -7.89 13.60 -3.60
CA ALA A 23 -9.15 13.79 -4.33
C ALA A 23 -10.34 13.01 -3.73
N HIS A 24 -10.09 11.93 -2.97
CA HIS A 24 -11.13 11.03 -2.48
C HIS A 24 -11.30 11.00 -0.97
N GLU A 25 -10.28 11.29 -0.21
CA GLU A 25 -10.31 11.04 1.23
C GLU A 25 -9.59 12.07 2.07
N GLU A 26 -10.10 12.23 3.28
CA GLU A 26 -9.46 12.96 4.36
C GLU A 26 -8.56 12.03 5.18
N SER A 27 -7.34 12.44 5.45
CA SER A 27 -6.42 11.72 6.32
C SER A 27 -6.12 12.53 7.59
N LYS A 28 -6.58 12.03 8.74
CA LYS A 28 -6.39 12.65 10.07
C LYS A 28 -5.25 12.04 10.86
N ALA A 29 -4.77 10.89 10.44
CA ALA A 29 -3.72 10.16 11.13
C ALA A 29 -2.88 9.35 10.16
N TRP A 30 -1.66 9.04 10.54
CA TRP A 30 -0.89 7.95 9.96
C TRP A 30 -1.26 6.67 10.67
N SER A 31 -1.77 5.70 9.93
CA SER A 31 -2.26 4.45 10.49
C SER A 31 -1.64 3.25 9.80
N VAL A 32 -1.19 2.29 10.60
CA VAL A 32 -0.55 1.05 10.14
C VAL A 32 -0.82 -0.06 11.15
N ILE A 33 -0.85 -1.30 10.70
CA ILE A 33 -0.86 -2.47 11.57
C ILE A 33 0.47 -3.19 11.36
N LEU A 34 1.25 -3.38 12.42
CA LEU A 34 2.37 -4.31 12.39
C LEU A 34 1.89 -5.70 12.78
N THR A 35 2.22 -6.69 11.96
CA THR A 35 2.03 -8.11 12.25
C THR A 35 3.34 -8.65 12.78
N GLU A 36 3.31 -9.26 13.97
CA GLU A 36 4.45 -9.92 14.60
C GLU A 36 4.22 -11.42 14.57
N ILE A 37 5.18 -12.16 14.02
CA ILE A 37 5.21 -13.63 14.10
C ILE A 37 6.40 -14.03 14.96
N THR A 38 6.12 -14.78 16.02
CA THR A 38 7.16 -15.37 16.86
C THR A 38 7.18 -16.87 16.66
N THR A 39 8.37 -17.44 16.46
CA THR A 39 8.58 -18.88 16.29
C THR A 39 8.84 -19.57 17.62
N ASP A 40 8.72 -20.91 17.65
CA ASP A 40 8.98 -21.73 18.84
C ASP A 40 10.41 -21.60 19.38
N ASP A 41 11.36 -21.31 18.48
CA ASP A 41 12.77 -21.09 18.81
C ASP A 41 13.11 -19.62 19.09
N GLY A 42 12.10 -18.74 19.16
CA GLY A 42 12.23 -17.34 19.58
C GLY A 42 12.62 -16.35 18.48
N LEU A 43 12.67 -16.77 17.22
CA LEU A 43 12.88 -15.84 16.11
C LEU A 43 11.61 -15.01 15.89
N VAL A 44 11.78 -13.71 15.64
CA VAL A 44 10.67 -12.78 15.44
C VAL A 44 10.75 -12.11 14.07
N GLY A 45 9.64 -12.13 13.32
CA GLY A 45 9.48 -11.40 12.07
C GLY A 45 8.33 -10.42 12.11
N TYR A 46 8.48 -9.34 11.35
CA TYR A 46 7.50 -8.27 11.26
C TYR A 46 6.99 -8.08 9.84
N GLY A 47 5.68 -7.90 9.71
CA GLY A 47 5.01 -7.48 8.48
C GLY A 47 4.21 -6.21 8.71
N GLU A 48 4.03 -5.44 7.66
CA GLU A 48 3.26 -4.19 7.70
C GLU A 48 1.99 -4.33 6.88
N ILE A 49 0.89 -3.78 7.40
CA ILE A 49 -0.42 -3.75 6.73
C ILE A 49 -0.92 -2.33 6.68
N HIS A 50 -1.25 -1.86 5.48
CA HIS A 50 -2.09 -0.70 5.23
C HIS A 50 -3.49 -1.15 4.86
N GLY A 51 -4.50 -0.43 5.33
CA GLY A 51 -5.90 -0.72 4.99
C GLY A 51 -6.88 -0.38 6.10
N ALA A 52 -8.15 -0.38 5.74
CA ALA A 52 -9.27 -0.08 6.63
C ALA A 52 -10.41 -1.09 6.42
N PRO A 53 -11.21 -1.33 7.46
CA PRO A 53 -11.02 -0.87 8.84
C PRO A 53 -10.00 -1.73 9.60
N MET A 54 -9.07 -1.10 10.29
CA MET A 54 -7.99 -1.79 11.01
C MET A 54 -8.49 -2.86 12.01
N PRO A 55 -9.53 -2.63 12.84
CA PRO A 55 -10.00 -3.66 13.75
C PRO A 55 -10.38 -4.96 13.02
N ARG A 56 -11.02 -4.86 11.86
CA ARG A 56 -11.43 -6.03 11.09
C ARG A 56 -10.24 -6.78 10.51
N ILE A 57 -9.21 -6.07 10.09
CA ILE A 57 -7.97 -6.69 9.61
C ILE A 57 -7.27 -7.42 10.76
N CYS A 58 -7.19 -6.81 11.96
CA CYS A 58 -6.62 -7.45 13.15
C CYS A 58 -7.35 -8.74 13.53
N GLU A 59 -8.70 -8.76 13.45
CA GLU A 59 -9.49 -9.97 13.68
C GLU A 59 -9.13 -11.09 12.69
N TRP A 60 -8.94 -10.76 11.40
CA TRP A 60 -8.51 -11.73 10.41
C TRP A 60 -7.09 -12.23 10.64
N VAL A 61 -6.15 -11.35 11.00
CA VAL A 61 -4.78 -11.77 11.34
C VAL A 61 -4.79 -12.72 12.54
N ALA A 62 -5.56 -12.42 13.59
CA ALA A 62 -5.68 -13.31 14.76
C ALA A 62 -6.24 -14.68 14.38
N ARG A 63 -7.31 -14.71 13.58
CA ARG A 63 -7.91 -15.95 13.07
C ARG A 63 -6.95 -16.77 12.22
N PHE A 64 -6.23 -16.12 11.32
CA PHE A 64 -5.23 -16.76 10.47
C PHE A 64 -4.03 -17.25 11.28
N GLY A 65 -3.63 -16.52 12.31
CA GLY A 65 -2.60 -16.94 13.24
C GLY A 65 -2.87 -18.30 13.87
N GLU A 66 -4.13 -18.57 14.27
CA GLU A 66 -4.53 -19.88 14.80
C GLU A 66 -4.47 -20.99 13.73
N ILE A 67 -4.83 -20.67 12.48
CA ILE A 67 -4.81 -21.61 11.36
C ILE A 67 -3.38 -22.02 10.97
N VAL A 68 -2.42 -21.11 11.07
CA VAL A 68 -1.02 -21.36 10.66
C VAL A 68 -0.11 -21.76 11.82
N ARG A 69 -0.60 -21.75 13.05
CA ARG A 69 0.17 -22.16 14.23
C ARG A 69 0.77 -23.56 14.02
N GLY A 70 2.04 -23.73 14.36
CA GLY A 70 2.78 -24.98 14.21
C GLY A 70 3.24 -25.30 12.78
N MET A 71 2.88 -24.52 11.77
CA MET A 71 3.45 -24.65 10.43
C MET A 71 4.91 -24.24 10.41
N ASP A 72 5.66 -24.74 9.44
CA ASP A 72 7.04 -24.32 9.20
C ASP A 72 7.06 -22.84 8.75
N ALA A 73 7.67 -21.97 9.55
CA ALA A 73 7.75 -20.55 9.29
C ALA A 73 8.60 -20.19 8.07
N LEU A 74 9.47 -21.10 7.61
CA LEU A 74 10.30 -20.90 6.42
C LEU A 74 9.60 -21.34 5.13
N ALA A 75 8.50 -22.09 5.25
CA ALA A 75 7.67 -22.52 4.12
C ALA A 75 6.54 -21.52 3.82
N HIS A 76 6.90 -20.23 3.61
CA HIS A 76 5.95 -19.13 3.41
C HIS A 76 4.91 -19.41 2.33
N GLN A 77 5.29 -20.09 1.21
CA GLN A 77 4.36 -20.44 0.16
C GLN A 77 3.25 -21.38 0.65
N ALA A 78 3.59 -22.38 1.45
CA ALA A 78 2.60 -23.30 1.99
C ALA A 78 1.64 -22.62 2.97
N VAL A 79 2.14 -21.64 3.74
CA VAL A 79 1.30 -20.79 4.60
C VAL A 79 0.36 -19.95 3.75
N TRP A 80 0.91 -19.27 2.73
CA TRP A 80 0.11 -18.45 1.82
C TRP A 80 -0.97 -19.26 1.11
N ASP A 81 -0.63 -20.41 0.55
CA ASP A 81 -1.58 -21.31 -0.14
C ASP A 81 -2.72 -21.74 0.79
N LYS A 82 -2.39 -22.09 2.05
CA LYS A 82 -3.38 -22.47 3.05
C LYS A 82 -4.36 -21.35 3.37
N LEU A 83 -3.86 -20.13 3.58
CA LEU A 83 -4.70 -18.97 3.87
C LEU A 83 -5.50 -18.52 2.65
N PHE A 84 -4.87 -18.50 1.48
CA PHE A 84 -5.53 -18.09 0.25
C PHE A 84 -6.64 -19.06 -0.19
N ALA A 85 -6.50 -20.35 0.11
CA ALA A 85 -7.55 -21.35 -0.16
C ALA A 85 -8.89 -21.01 0.51
N LEU A 86 -8.88 -20.23 1.61
CA LEU A 86 -10.10 -19.77 2.28
C LEU A 86 -10.87 -18.72 1.49
N THR A 87 -10.22 -18.04 0.54
CA THR A 87 -10.85 -17.01 -0.30
C THR A 87 -11.59 -17.58 -1.51
N SER A 88 -11.31 -18.82 -1.86
CA SER A 88 -11.89 -19.52 -3.01
C SER A 88 -12.36 -20.91 -2.60
N PRO A 89 -13.63 -21.05 -2.20
CA PRO A 89 -14.16 -22.37 -1.90
C PRO A 89 -14.03 -23.25 -3.16
N ARG A 90 -13.37 -24.39 -3.01
CA ARG A 90 -13.31 -25.41 -4.05
C ARG A 90 -14.52 -26.31 -3.87
N PRO A 91 -15.47 -26.36 -4.83
CA PRO A 91 -16.53 -27.33 -4.77
C PRO A 91 -15.92 -28.71 -4.79
N ASN A 92 -16.35 -29.58 -3.87
CA ASN A 92 -16.02 -30.99 -3.97
C ASN A 92 -16.74 -31.57 -5.21
N LEU A 93 -15.98 -31.98 -6.21
CA LEU A 93 -16.51 -32.55 -7.44
C LEU A 93 -17.29 -33.86 -7.20
N PHE A 94 -17.02 -34.52 -6.09
CA PHE A 94 -17.66 -35.81 -5.72
C PHE A 94 -18.88 -35.66 -4.83
N GLU A 95 -19.05 -34.51 -4.19
CA GLU A 95 -20.20 -34.19 -3.32
C GLU A 95 -20.71 -32.79 -3.62
N PRO A 96 -21.47 -32.59 -4.70
CA PRO A 96 -22.02 -31.28 -5.08
C PRO A 96 -22.84 -30.69 -3.95
N GLY A 97 -22.54 -29.42 -3.59
CA GLY A 97 -23.22 -28.70 -2.53
C GLY A 97 -22.52 -28.77 -1.15
N VAL A 98 -21.51 -29.61 -0.99
CA VAL A 98 -20.65 -29.58 0.20
C VAL A 98 -19.48 -28.65 -0.04
N ILE A 99 -19.45 -27.55 0.66
CA ILE A 99 -18.28 -26.68 0.75
C ILE A 99 -17.34 -27.33 1.73
N ASP A 100 -16.29 -27.95 1.22
CA ASP A 100 -15.46 -28.85 1.97
C ASP A 100 -14.59 -28.11 3.01
N GLY A 101 -14.83 -28.41 4.29
CA GLY A 101 -13.90 -28.19 5.39
C GLY A 101 -13.07 -29.44 5.70
N LYS A 102 -12.79 -30.30 4.73
CA LYS A 102 -12.12 -31.60 4.93
C LYS A 102 -10.76 -31.52 5.60
N ASP A 103 -10.08 -30.38 5.51
CA ASP A 103 -8.78 -30.15 6.15
C ASP A 103 -8.87 -29.43 7.49
N GLY A 104 -10.04 -29.40 8.12
CA GLY A 104 -10.26 -28.63 9.36
C GLY A 104 -10.19 -27.12 9.16
N LEU A 105 -10.23 -26.63 7.93
CA LEU A 105 -10.28 -25.21 7.64
C LEU A 105 -11.68 -24.65 7.92
N PRO A 106 -11.76 -23.41 8.41
CA PRO A 106 -13.04 -22.75 8.60
C PRO A 106 -13.77 -22.55 7.27
N PRO A 107 -15.10 -22.28 7.32
CA PRO A 107 -15.87 -21.97 6.11
C PRO A 107 -15.25 -20.88 5.28
N PRO A 108 -15.50 -20.86 3.95
CA PRO A 108 -14.95 -19.86 3.05
C PRO A 108 -15.31 -18.43 3.50
N VAL A 109 -14.38 -17.52 3.27
CA VAL A 109 -14.53 -16.13 3.62
C VAL A 109 -15.58 -15.46 2.71
N PRO A 110 -16.54 -14.69 3.26
CA PRO A 110 -17.49 -13.92 2.47
C PRO A 110 -16.76 -12.96 1.49
N ARG A 111 -17.28 -12.80 0.28
CA ARG A 111 -16.69 -11.92 -0.74
C ARG A 111 -16.53 -10.47 -0.26
N ALA A 112 -17.44 -9.97 0.58
CA ALA A 112 -17.37 -8.63 1.16
C ALA A 112 -16.15 -8.41 2.07
N GLU A 113 -15.56 -9.48 2.60
CA GLU A 113 -14.40 -9.43 3.47
C GLU A 113 -13.06 -9.48 2.72
N ARG A 114 -13.08 -9.65 1.40
CA ARG A 114 -11.87 -9.92 0.60
C ARG A 114 -10.75 -8.91 0.83
N THR A 115 -11.05 -7.63 0.92
CA THR A 115 -10.03 -6.60 1.13
C THR A 115 -9.31 -6.78 2.47
N ALA A 116 -10.06 -6.95 3.56
CA ALA A 116 -9.49 -7.16 4.89
C ALA A 116 -8.72 -8.48 4.99
N VAL A 117 -9.25 -9.53 4.36
CA VAL A 117 -8.62 -10.85 4.29
C VAL A 117 -7.30 -10.82 3.55
N MET A 118 -7.26 -10.20 2.37
CA MET A 118 -6.02 -10.09 1.58
C MET A 118 -4.98 -9.23 2.30
N ALA A 119 -5.39 -8.16 2.96
CA ALA A 119 -4.51 -7.34 3.79
C ALA A 119 -3.91 -8.16 4.95
N ALA A 120 -4.72 -8.99 5.62
CA ALA A 120 -4.25 -9.87 6.69
C ALA A 120 -3.27 -10.94 6.19
N ILE A 121 -3.55 -11.56 5.04
CA ILE A 121 -2.64 -12.52 4.40
C ILE A 121 -1.31 -11.85 4.06
N ALA A 122 -1.36 -10.65 3.46
CA ALA A 122 -0.15 -9.89 3.09
C ALA A 122 0.73 -9.58 4.31
N GLY A 123 0.15 -9.14 5.43
CA GLY A 123 0.91 -8.87 6.66
C GLY A 123 1.59 -10.11 7.22
N ILE A 124 0.93 -11.27 7.17
CA ILE A 124 1.54 -12.54 7.57
C ILE A 124 2.66 -12.94 6.61
N ASP A 125 2.44 -12.83 5.30
CA ASP A 125 3.43 -13.19 4.29
C ASP A 125 4.70 -12.33 4.39
N ILE A 126 4.54 -11.01 4.54
CA ILE A 126 5.67 -10.09 4.74
C ILE A 126 6.45 -10.46 6.00
N ALA A 127 5.77 -10.78 7.13
CA ALA A 127 6.42 -11.19 8.35
C ALA A 127 7.19 -12.52 8.19
N LEU A 128 6.69 -13.45 7.39
CA LEU A 128 7.40 -14.71 7.09
C LEU A 128 8.63 -14.47 6.20
N TRP A 129 8.59 -13.52 5.28
CA TRP A 129 9.77 -13.12 4.51
C TRP A 129 10.85 -12.50 5.41
N ASP A 130 10.46 -11.65 6.36
CA ASP A 130 11.38 -11.08 7.35
C ASP A 130 11.99 -12.18 8.22
N LEU A 131 11.18 -13.13 8.74
CA LEU A 131 11.65 -14.31 9.44
C LEU A 131 12.66 -15.11 8.64
N LYS A 132 12.36 -15.38 7.37
CA LYS A 132 13.24 -16.13 6.47
C LYS A 132 14.57 -15.41 6.29
N GLY A 133 14.55 -14.10 6.08
CA GLY A 133 15.75 -13.29 5.98
C GLY A 133 16.63 -13.37 7.24
N LYS A 134 16.01 -13.25 8.41
CA LYS A 134 16.68 -13.35 9.71
C LYS A 134 17.24 -14.74 9.97
N ALA A 135 16.49 -15.79 9.64
CA ALA A 135 16.91 -17.18 9.83
C ALA A 135 18.17 -17.55 9.05
N VAL A 136 18.35 -16.97 7.86
CA VAL A 136 19.52 -17.24 7.00
C VAL A 136 20.56 -16.11 6.99
N GLY A 137 20.34 -15.05 7.79
CA GLY A 137 21.25 -13.91 7.86
C GLY A 137 21.37 -13.10 6.56
N MET A 138 20.31 -13.07 5.74
CA MET A 138 20.31 -12.35 4.47
C MET A 138 19.14 -11.38 4.37
N PRO A 139 19.33 -10.19 3.75
CA PRO A 139 18.23 -9.29 3.46
C PRO A 139 17.29 -9.90 2.42
N VAL A 140 16.00 -9.59 2.53
CA VAL A 140 14.94 -10.14 1.66
C VAL A 140 15.21 -9.89 0.17
N TRP A 141 15.73 -8.71 -0.20
CA TRP A 141 16.06 -8.40 -1.59
C TRP A 141 17.06 -9.41 -2.20
N ARG A 142 18.01 -9.90 -1.40
CA ARG A 142 18.99 -10.92 -1.85
C ARG A 142 18.34 -12.29 -1.96
N LEU A 143 17.44 -12.65 -1.04
CA LEU A 143 16.64 -13.89 -1.12
C LEU A 143 15.79 -13.94 -2.38
N LEU A 144 15.31 -12.79 -2.83
CA LEU A 144 14.53 -12.63 -4.06
C LEU A 144 15.41 -12.54 -5.33
N GLY A 145 16.73 -12.75 -5.21
CA GLY A 145 17.66 -12.71 -6.34
C GLY A 145 18.03 -11.31 -6.80
N GLY A 146 17.76 -10.28 -5.98
CA GLY A 146 18.11 -8.90 -6.27
C GLY A 146 19.62 -8.63 -6.15
N ALA A 147 20.06 -7.53 -6.74
CA ALA A 147 21.41 -7.00 -6.60
C ALA A 147 21.42 -5.73 -5.75
N ASN A 148 22.49 -5.53 -5.00
CA ASN A 148 22.70 -4.28 -4.25
C ASN A 148 23.01 -3.14 -5.24
N ARG A 149 22.01 -2.31 -5.51
CA ARG A 149 22.11 -1.16 -6.42
C ARG A 149 21.34 0.02 -5.86
N PRO A 150 21.74 1.26 -6.14
CA PRO A 150 20.93 2.42 -5.87
C PRO A 150 19.57 2.32 -6.59
N LEU A 151 18.50 2.72 -5.91
CA LEU A 151 17.17 2.81 -6.48
C LEU A 151 16.81 4.29 -6.68
N PHE A 152 16.11 4.57 -7.78
CA PHE A 152 15.45 5.85 -7.95
C PHE A 152 14.33 5.97 -6.91
N THR A 153 14.36 7.04 -6.13
CA THR A 153 13.36 7.33 -5.10
C THR A 153 12.84 8.74 -5.25
N TYR A 154 11.61 8.95 -4.85
CA TYR A 154 10.98 10.25 -4.78
C TYR A 154 10.28 10.46 -3.45
N ALA A 155 10.05 11.73 -3.07
CA ALA A 155 9.25 12.09 -1.92
C ALA A 155 7.83 12.49 -2.38
N THR A 156 6.81 12.00 -1.69
CA THR A 156 5.43 12.40 -1.92
C THR A 156 5.04 13.48 -0.91
N GLY A 157 4.43 14.55 -1.42
CA GLY A 157 3.96 15.67 -0.61
C GLY A 157 2.83 16.44 -1.27
N GLY A 158 2.60 17.64 -0.78
CA GLY A 158 1.61 18.53 -1.33
C GLY A 158 0.18 18.02 -1.22
N TYR A 159 -0.16 17.28 -0.16
CA TYR A 159 -1.55 16.96 0.16
C TYR A 159 -2.35 18.24 0.37
N TYR A 160 -3.60 18.24 -0.04
CA TYR A 160 -4.45 19.41 0.12
C TYR A 160 -4.70 19.72 1.59
N ARG A 161 -4.69 21.02 1.91
CA ARG A 161 -5.00 21.58 3.22
C ARG A 161 -5.97 22.74 3.04
N PRO A 162 -7.06 22.82 3.81
CA PRO A 162 -8.04 23.89 3.66
C PRO A 162 -7.40 25.27 3.79
N GLY A 163 -7.65 26.14 2.81
CA GLY A 163 -7.17 27.52 2.82
C GLY A 163 -5.67 27.70 2.58
N ALA A 164 -4.90 26.63 2.38
CA ALA A 164 -3.48 26.77 2.08
C ALA A 164 -3.23 27.35 0.68
N PRO A 165 -2.40 28.40 0.56
CA PRO A 165 -2.08 28.97 -0.74
C PRO A 165 -1.11 28.07 -1.53
N ASN A 166 -1.02 28.26 -2.84
CA ASN A 166 -0.08 27.51 -3.69
C ASN A 166 1.38 27.66 -3.26
N SER A 167 1.74 28.81 -2.67
CA SER A 167 3.09 29.02 -2.11
C SER A 167 3.46 28.05 -0.99
N ALA A 168 2.50 27.63 -0.16
CA ALA A 168 2.77 26.65 0.91
C ALA A 168 3.14 25.27 0.36
N TYR A 169 2.52 24.85 -0.73
CA TYR A 169 2.87 23.60 -1.40
C TYR A 169 4.20 23.72 -2.16
N ALA A 170 4.44 24.85 -2.80
CA ALA A 170 5.69 25.14 -3.48
C ALA A 170 6.88 25.10 -2.50
N GLU A 171 6.73 25.70 -1.32
CA GLU A 171 7.72 25.68 -0.25
C GLU A 171 7.97 24.27 0.29
N GLU A 172 6.88 23.51 0.59
CA GLU A 172 6.97 22.11 1.03
C GLU A 172 7.78 21.25 0.03
N MET A 173 7.48 21.36 -1.27
CA MET A 173 8.15 20.57 -2.28
C MET A 173 9.60 21.04 -2.50
N ALA A 174 9.89 22.34 -2.36
CA ALA A 174 11.26 22.86 -2.40
C ALA A 174 12.09 22.32 -1.23
N GLN A 175 11.53 22.28 -0.01
CA GLN A 175 12.19 21.70 1.15
C GLN A 175 12.56 20.23 0.95
N LEU A 176 11.71 19.43 0.28
CA LEU A 176 12.04 18.05 -0.06
C LEU A 176 13.25 17.97 -1.00
N VAL A 177 13.31 18.85 -1.98
CA VAL A 177 14.48 18.94 -2.89
C VAL A 177 15.74 19.37 -2.13
N ASP A 178 15.64 20.32 -1.22
CA ASP A 178 16.75 20.77 -0.37
C ASP A 178 17.25 19.66 0.56
N HIS A 179 16.39 18.72 0.98
CA HIS A 179 16.77 17.51 1.70
C HIS A 179 17.45 16.45 0.83
N GLY A 180 17.63 16.73 -0.48
CA GLY A 180 18.39 15.87 -1.39
C GLY A 180 17.54 14.95 -2.28
N TYR A 181 16.21 15.02 -2.23
CA TYR A 181 15.37 14.29 -3.17
C TYR A 181 15.52 14.87 -4.57
N ARG A 182 15.76 14.01 -5.56
CA ARG A 182 15.88 14.39 -6.98
C ARG A 182 14.57 14.30 -7.72
N ALA A 183 13.52 13.83 -7.05
CA ALA A 183 12.19 13.67 -7.57
C ALA A 183 11.16 13.87 -6.47
N VAL A 184 10.05 14.50 -6.82
CA VAL A 184 8.93 14.75 -5.90
C VAL A 184 7.61 14.46 -6.60
N LYS A 185 6.65 13.94 -5.82
CA LYS A 185 5.29 13.64 -6.29
C LYS A 185 4.28 14.55 -5.57
N LEU A 186 3.58 15.35 -6.35
CA LEU A 186 2.58 16.31 -5.88
C LEU A 186 1.18 15.72 -5.99
N LYS A 187 0.38 15.83 -4.93
CA LYS A 187 -1.05 15.50 -4.99
C LYS A 187 -1.82 16.57 -5.76
N THR A 188 -2.65 16.12 -6.72
CA THR A 188 -3.56 16.94 -7.55
C THR A 188 -4.94 16.28 -7.62
N GLY A 189 -5.89 16.86 -8.33
CA GLY A 189 -7.20 16.25 -8.59
C GLY A 189 -8.37 16.77 -7.72
N LEU A 190 -8.09 17.46 -6.60
CA LEU A 190 -9.15 17.99 -5.73
C LEU A 190 -9.54 19.43 -6.05
N GLY A 191 -8.60 20.24 -6.50
CA GLY A 191 -8.81 21.68 -6.73
C GLY A 191 -9.56 22.04 -8.01
N GLY A 192 -9.76 21.06 -8.90
CA GLY A 192 -10.20 21.26 -10.26
C GLY A 192 -9.05 21.69 -11.19
N ILE A 193 -9.23 21.46 -12.50
CA ILE A 193 -8.15 21.55 -13.50
C ILE A 193 -7.39 22.88 -13.43
N ALA A 194 -8.10 24.00 -13.42
CA ALA A 194 -7.46 25.32 -13.46
C ALA A 194 -6.58 25.58 -12.22
N ALA A 195 -7.12 25.32 -11.02
CA ALA A 195 -6.40 25.54 -9.76
C ALA A 195 -5.22 24.58 -9.62
N ASP A 196 -5.38 23.32 -10.06
CA ASP A 196 -4.30 22.34 -10.02
C ASP A 196 -3.17 22.65 -11.00
N VAL A 197 -3.48 23.19 -12.19
CA VAL A 197 -2.46 23.69 -13.13
C VAL A 197 -1.66 24.84 -12.53
N GLU A 198 -2.30 25.81 -11.88
CA GLU A 198 -1.61 26.90 -11.16
C GLU A 198 -0.72 26.35 -10.04
N ARG A 199 -1.21 25.40 -9.28
CA ARG A 199 -0.48 24.72 -8.21
C ARG A 199 0.76 23.99 -8.74
N VAL A 200 0.62 23.22 -9.83
CA VAL A 200 1.74 22.56 -10.52
C VAL A 200 2.78 23.57 -11.00
N GLY A 201 2.33 24.70 -11.58
CA GLY A 201 3.20 25.79 -12.02
C GLY A 201 4.00 26.40 -10.86
N ALA A 202 3.32 26.66 -9.71
CA ALA A 202 3.98 27.20 -8.53
C ALA A 202 5.04 26.24 -7.96
N VAL A 203 4.73 24.95 -7.90
CA VAL A 203 5.67 23.91 -7.45
C VAL A 203 6.85 23.81 -8.41
N ARG A 204 6.61 23.74 -9.72
CA ARG A 204 7.69 23.67 -10.71
C ARG A 204 8.62 24.89 -10.66
N ALA A 205 8.06 26.07 -10.45
CA ALA A 205 8.86 27.29 -10.28
C ALA A 205 9.77 27.23 -9.05
N ALA A 206 9.26 26.67 -7.94
CA ALA A 206 10.00 26.58 -6.68
C ALA A 206 11.08 25.50 -6.69
N ILE A 207 10.81 24.32 -7.23
CA ILE A 207 11.80 23.23 -7.28
C ILE A 207 12.82 23.39 -8.42
N GLY A 208 12.60 24.32 -9.33
CA GLY A 208 13.46 24.52 -10.51
C GLY A 208 13.26 23.46 -11.58
N ALA A 209 14.18 23.45 -12.57
CA ALA A 209 14.03 22.64 -13.77
C ALA A 209 14.60 21.20 -13.65
N THR A 210 15.47 20.96 -12.69
CA THR A 210 16.25 19.71 -12.58
C THR A 210 15.51 18.54 -11.92
N PRO A 211 14.80 18.74 -10.77
CA PRO A 211 14.10 17.63 -10.14
C PRO A 211 12.94 17.13 -11.00
N GLU A 212 12.74 15.81 -11.00
CA GLU A 212 11.56 15.21 -11.62
C GLU A 212 10.31 15.55 -10.79
N LEU A 213 9.23 15.90 -11.48
CA LEU A 213 7.93 16.19 -10.89
C LEU A 213 6.91 15.18 -11.41
N MET A 214 6.33 14.44 -10.47
CA MET A 214 5.22 13.52 -10.72
C MET A 214 3.94 14.12 -10.17
N LEU A 215 2.81 13.80 -10.78
CA LEU A 215 1.48 14.20 -10.31
C LEU A 215 0.67 12.96 -10.00
N ASP A 216 0.01 12.96 -8.85
CA ASP A 216 -0.88 11.90 -8.41
C ASP A 216 -2.27 12.49 -8.16
N MET A 217 -3.21 12.15 -9.02
CA MET A 217 -4.56 12.69 -9.04
C MET A 217 -5.54 11.88 -8.20
N ASN A 218 -5.22 10.63 -7.88
CA ASN A 218 -6.11 9.72 -7.16
C ASN A 218 -7.48 9.56 -7.86
N ALA A 219 -7.45 9.38 -9.17
CA ALA A 219 -8.61 8.98 -10.00
C ALA A 219 -9.85 9.91 -10.00
N PRO A 220 -9.72 11.24 -10.05
CA PRO A 220 -10.89 12.14 -10.01
C PRO A 220 -11.50 12.44 -11.39
N TYR A 221 -10.76 12.23 -12.48
CA TYR A 221 -11.11 12.72 -13.80
C TYR A 221 -11.80 11.66 -14.65
N ASP A 222 -12.63 12.13 -15.57
CA ASP A 222 -12.98 11.38 -16.77
C ASP A 222 -11.89 11.52 -17.85
N LEU A 223 -12.06 10.88 -19.00
CA LEU A 223 -11.08 10.90 -20.07
C LEU A 223 -10.87 12.30 -20.65
N VAL A 224 -11.95 13.10 -20.78
CA VAL A 224 -11.88 14.44 -21.37
C VAL A 224 -11.11 15.38 -20.44
N ASP A 225 -11.47 15.39 -19.17
CA ASP A 225 -10.80 16.18 -18.13
C ASP A 225 -9.33 15.77 -17.96
N CYS A 226 -9.03 14.47 -18.04
CA CYS A 226 -7.66 13.95 -17.98
C CYS A 226 -6.81 14.48 -19.13
N ILE A 227 -7.33 14.43 -20.36
CA ILE A 227 -6.63 14.94 -21.56
C ILE A 227 -6.41 16.46 -21.44
N GLU A 228 -7.44 17.22 -21.01
CA GLU A 228 -7.32 18.67 -20.82
C GLU A 228 -6.22 18.98 -19.78
N PHE A 229 -6.28 18.32 -18.63
CA PHE A 229 -5.28 18.52 -17.56
C PHE A 229 -3.88 18.19 -18.04
N ALA A 230 -3.69 17.04 -18.72
CA ALA A 230 -2.40 16.60 -19.23
C ALA A 230 -1.78 17.64 -20.19
N HIS A 231 -2.56 18.16 -21.15
CA HIS A 231 -2.10 19.22 -22.04
C HIS A 231 -1.72 20.51 -21.32
N ARG A 232 -2.48 20.89 -20.30
CA ARG A 232 -2.23 22.13 -19.56
C ARG A 232 -0.99 22.06 -18.68
N VAL A 233 -0.62 20.85 -18.18
CA VAL A 233 0.58 20.65 -17.36
C VAL A 233 1.83 20.30 -18.17
N GLU A 234 1.71 20.00 -19.46
CA GLU A 234 2.82 19.65 -20.36
C GLU A 234 4.00 20.65 -20.28
N PRO A 235 3.80 22.00 -20.25
CA PRO A 235 4.90 22.95 -20.13
C PRO A 235 5.72 22.80 -18.85
N HIS A 236 5.19 22.14 -17.82
CA HIS A 236 5.85 21.91 -16.54
C HIS A 236 6.72 20.65 -16.52
N ARG A 237 6.84 19.92 -17.65
CA ARG A 237 7.69 18.73 -17.79
C ARG A 237 7.42 17.70 -16.69
N ILE A 238 6.22 17.14 -16.73
CA ILE A 238 5.78 16.11 -15.79
C ILE A 238 6.39 14.78 -16.17
N PHE A 239 6.95 14.06 -15.18
CA PHE A 239 7.58 12.77 -15.39
C PHE A 239 6.55 11.65 -15.59
N TRP A 240 5.47 11.64 -14.78
CA TRP A 240 4.29 10.80 -15.00
C TRP A 240 3.03 11.43 -14.38
N LEU A 241 1.88 10.97 -14.86
CA LEU A 241 0.57 11.18 -14.27
C LEU A 241 0.12 9.87 -13.63
N GLU A 242 -0.13 9.87 -12.32
CA GLU A 242 -0.56 8.69 -11.55
C GLU A 242 -2.06 8.76 -11.31
N GLU A 243 -2.74 7.64 -11.55
CA GLU A 243 -4.19 7.49 -11.36
C GLU A 243 -5.02 8.66 -11.94
N PRO A 244 -4.84 9.02 -13.22
CA PRO A 244 -5.58 10.15 -13.80
C PRO A 244 -7.06 9.85 -13.98
N LEU A 245 -7.43 8.58 -14.21
CA LEU A 245 -8.78 8.12 -14.49
C LEU A 245 -9.32 7.25 -13.37
N HIS A 246 -10.63 7.09 -13.33
CA HIS A 246 -11.32 6.32 -12.31
C HIS A 246 -10.92 4.83 -12.35
N TRP A 247 -10.71 4.23 -11.17
CA TRP A 247 -10.20 2.85 -11.01
C TRP A 247 -11.06 1.75 -11.62
N TYR A 248 -12.35 2.01 -11.86
CA TYR A 248 -13.27 1.06 -12.48
C TYR A 248 -13.31 1.12 -14.01
N LEU A 249 -12.50 1.98 -14.63
CA LEU A 249 -12.36 2.03 -16.09
C LEU A 249 -11.53 0.85 -16.60
N GLN A 250 -11.72 0.51 -17.86
CA GLN A 250 -10.97 -0.56 -18.50
C GLN A 250 -9.55 -0.11 -18.87
N PRO A 251 -8.56 -1.04 -18.96
CA PRO A 251 -7.22 -0.68 -19.42
C PRO A 251 -7.18 0.04 -20.78
N ALA A 252 -8.18 -0.19 -21.65
CA ALA A 252 -8.27 0.47 -22.95
C ALA A 252 -8.67 1.95 -22.85
N ASP A 253 -9.10 2.42 -21.69
CA ASP A 253 -9.45 3.82 -21.45
C ASP A 253 -8.23 4.67 -21.06
N PHE A 254 -7.10 4.00 -20.74
CA PHE A 254 -5.79 4.58 -20.46
C PHE A 254 -4.91 4.56 -21.70
#